data_a56379a040b54eff2a289ab7251a7028
#
_entry.id   a56379a040b54eff2a289ab7251a7028
#
_cell.length_a   1.000
_cell.length_b   1.000
_cell.length_c   1.000
_cell.angle_alpha   90.00
_cell.angle_beta   90.00
_cell.angle_gamma   90.00
#
_symmetry.space_group_name_H-M   'P 1'
#
loop_
_entity.id
_entity.type
_entity.pdbx_description
1 polymer ?
#
loop_
_entity_poly.entity_id
_entity_poly.type
_entity_poly.pdbx_seq_one_letter_code
_entity_poly.pdbx_strand_id
1 'polypeptide(L)'
;MELVLLTALGVGGATVIGAVLGFAFKNLSHRFSDIVLSFAAGVMLAASIMGLILPSLEYGGRLGIIITVAGIFVGALFLNVIDRVVPHLHRLLGAEDESHPDAKLSKVLLFVTAIAIHNLPEGIAAGVGFGSGNLAHALIIAGGIALQNIPEGMVIIAPMLSSGVSAKKTFACAAATGLIEVVGTLIGFFAASVATVILPFALAFAGGTMLYVISDEMIPETHAHGSQRGATYALLVGFCLMLVFDVLLG
;
A
#
# COMPACT_ATOMS: atom_id res chain seq x y z
N MET A 1 -16.32 14.91 8.14
CA MET A 1 -16.72 14.08 6.99
C MET A 1 -16.14 14.58 5.67
N GLU A 2 -16.31 15.85 5.33
CA GLU A 2 -15.74 16.41 4.07
C GLU A 2 -14.24 16.19 3.93
N LEU A 3 -13.47 16.49 4.99
CA LEU A 3 -12.02 16.30 4.96
C LEU A 3 -11.63 14.83 4.79
N VAL A 4 -12.34 13.91 5.43
CA VAL A 4 -12.10 12.46 5.25
C VAL A 4 -12.35 12.03 3.80
N LEU A 5 -13.42 12.51 3.18
CA LEU A 5 -13.71 12.24 1.77
C LEU A 5 -12.67 12.85 0.84
N LEU A 6 -12.24 14.10 1.09
CA LEU A 6 -11.17 14.74 0.32
C LEU A 6 -9.85 13.97 0.45
N THR A 7 -9.52 13.53 1.66
CA THR A 7 -8.32 12.73 1.90
C THR A 7 -8.41 11.36 1.23
N ALA A 8 -9.54 10.68 1.33
CA ALA A 8 -9.76 9.40 0.65
C ALA A 8 -9.59 9.54 -0.87
N LEU A 9 -10.19 10.59 -1.46
CA LEU A 9 -10.03 10.89 -2.88
C LEU A 9 -8.59 11.29 -3.23
N GLY A 10 -7.88 11.97 -2.32
CA GLY A 10 -6.48 12.34 -2.49
C GLY A 10 -5.56 11.11 -2.49
N VAL A 11 -5.77 10.19 -1.56
CA VAL A 11 -5.00 8.94 -1.44
C VAL A 11 -5.21 8.06 -2.68
N GLY A 12 -6.47 7.71 -3.01
CA GLY A 12 -6.76 6.91 -4.19
C GLY A 12 -6.49 7.63 -5.52
N GLY A 13 -6.61 8.98 -5.53
CA GLY A 13 -6.25 9.82 -6.67
C GLY A 13 -4.75 9.84 -6.95
N ALA A 14 -3.90 9.68 -5.94
CA ALA A 14 -2.45 9.58 -6.09
C ALA A 14 -2.06 8.35 -6.93
N THR A 15 -2.70 7.19 -6.72
CA THR A 15 -2.53 5.99 -7.55
C THR A 15 -2.92 6.27 -9.01
N VAL A 16 -4.01 6.99 -9.24
CA VAL A 16 -4.43 7.39 -10.59
C VAL A 16 -3.43 8.36 -11.23
N ILE A 17 -2.90 9.32 -10.48
CA ILE A 17 -1.83 10.22 -10.94
C ILE A 17 -0.59 9.40 -11.31
N GLY A 18 -0.20 8.44 -10.47
CA GLY A 18 0.87 7.50 -10.75
C GLY A 18 0.66 6.74 -12.05
N ALA A 19 -0.55 6.23 -12.27
CA ALA A 19 -0.90 5.55 -13.53
C ALA A 19 -0.73 6.47 -14.75
N VAL A 20 -1.18 7.71 -14.68
CA VAL A 20 -0.99 8.69 -15.76
C VAL A 20 0.49 8.93 -16.04
N LEU A 21 1.31 9.09 -14.98
CA LEU A 21 2.77 9.20 -15.12
C LEU A 21 3.38 7.92 -15.71
N GLY A 22 2.90 6.74 -15.33
CA GLY A 22 3.31 5.46 -15.88
C GLY A 22 3.07 5.35 -17.39
N PHE A 23 1.98 5.90 -17.91
CA PHE A 23 1.75 6.01 -19.36
C PHE A 23 2.74 6.95 -20.05
N ALA A 24 3.09 8.07 -19.41
CA ALA A 24 4.10 9.00 -19.94
C ALA A 24 5.49 8.37 -20.00
N PHE A 25 5.81 7.53 -19.03
CA PHE A 25 7.11 6.90 -18.83
C PHE A 25 7.10 5.37 -19.06
N LYS A 26 6.23 4.85 -19.93
CA LYS A 26 6.01 3.41 -20.19
C LYS A 26 7.25 2.58 -20.57
N ASN A 27 8.35 3.23 -20.95
CA ASN A 27 9.62 2.59 -21.31
C ASN A 27 10.68 2.74 -20.21
N LEU A 28 10.28 2.82 -18.95
CA LEU A 28 11.21 2.90 -17.83
C LEU A 28 12.09 1.65 -17.75
N SER A 29 13.36 1.84 -17.41
CA SER A 29 14.24 0.72 -17.09
C SER A 29 13.83 0.05 -15.78
N HIS A 30 14.04 -1.25 -15.65
CA HIS A 30 13.84 -1.96 -14.37
C HIS A 30 14.55 -1.26 -13.21
N ARG A 31 15.78 -0.77 -13.44
CA ARG A 31 16.54 -0.02 -12.42
C ARG A 31 15.79 1.22 -11.91
N PHE A 32 15.12 1.96 -12.79
CA PHE A 32 14.37 3.14 -12.37
C PHE A 32 13.12 2.72 -11.57
N SER A 33 12.41 1.70 -12.02
CA SER A 33 11.26 1.14 -11.30
C SER A 33 11.65 0.65 -9.91
N ASP A 34 12.78 -0.08 -9.79
CA ASP A 34 13.31 -0.55 -8.51
C ASP A 34 13.59 0.60 -7.55
N ILE A 35 14.23 1.68 -8.03
CA ILE A 35 14.53 2.87 -7.22
C ILE A 35 13.24 3.56 -6.74
N VAL A 36 12.28 3.76 -7.63
CA VAL A 36 11.03 4.46 -7.33
C VAL A 36 10.17 3.64 -6.37
N LEU A 37 10.07 2.32 -6.58
CA LEU A 37 9.34 1.43 -5.70
C LEU A 37 10.04 1.26 -4.34
N SER A 38 11.37 1.21 -4.30
CA SER A 38 12.12 1.20 -3.03
C SER A 38 11.93 2.49 -2.23
N PHE A 39 11.89 3.64 -2.89
CA PHE A 39 11.57 4.90 -2.24
C PHE A 39 10.17 4.84 -1.60
N ALA A 40 9.17 4.33 -2.31
CA ALA A 40 7.83 4.13 -1.78
C ALA A 40 7.84 3.19 -0.56
N ALA A 41 8.55 2.06 -0.64
CA ALA A 41 8.73 1.14 0.48
C ALA A 41 9.34 1.81 1.73
N GLY A 42 10.26 2.74 1.53
CA GLY A 42 10.85 3.53 2.62
C GLY A 42 9.84 4.48 3.29
N VAL A 43 9.06 5.22 2.49
CA VAL A 43 7.97 6.07 2.98
C VAL A 43 6.96 5.24 3.77
N MET A 44 6.53 4.11 3.20
CA MET A 44 5.58 3.17 3.79
C MET A 44 6.10 2.58 5.10
N LEU A 45 7.38 2.24 5.18
CA LEU A 45 8.01 1.72 6.39
C LEU A 45 7.97 2.73 7.54
N ALA A 46 8.33 3.98 7.27
CA ALA A 46 8.26 5.06 8.27
C ALA A 46 6.81 5.32 8.70
N ALA A 47 5.88 5.44 7.76
CA ALA A 47 4.45 5.64 8.03
C ALA A 47 3.87 4.50 8.89
N SER A 48 4.24 3.25 8.61
CA SER A 48 3.79 2.09 9.38
C SER A 48 4.26 2.14 10.84
N ILE A 49 5.53 2.50 11.06
CA ILE A 49 6.10 2.52 12.41
C ILE A 49 5.60 3.75 13.17
N MET A 50 5.81 4.95 12.61
CA MET A 50 5.57 6.20 13.31
C MET A 50 4.08 6.59 13.32
N GLY A 51 3.40 6.36 12.20
CA GLY A 51 1.99 6.72 12.06
C GLY A 51 1.01 5.70 12.63
N LEU A 52 1.37 4.43 12.75
CA LEU A 52 0.44 3.38 13.13
C LEU A 52 0.88 2.60 14.36
N ILE A 53 2.10 2.03 14.35
CA ILE A 53 2.54 1.12 15.42
C ILE A 53 2.83 1.88 16.72
N LEU A 54 3.58 2.97 16.68
CA LEU A 54 3.88 3.76 17.88
C LEU A 54 2.60 4.36 18.50
N PRO A 55 1.67 4.98 17.74
CA PRO A 55 0.40 5.42 18.29
C PRO A 55 -0.46 4.28 18.86
N SER A 56 -0.43 3.09 18.27
CA SER A 56 -1.09 1.92 18.84
C SER A 56 -0.61 1.62 20.26
N LEU A 57 0.70 1.70 20.51
CA LEU A 57 1.29 1.52 21.85
C LEU A 57 0.77 2.57 22.84
N GLU A 58 0.72 3.83 22.42
CA GLU A 58 0.28 4.95 23.23
C GLU A 58 -1.20 4.85 23.61
N TYR A 59 -2.07 4.63 22.61
CA TYR A 59 -3.52 4.50 22.83
C TYR A 59 -3.91 3.21 23.57
N GLY A 60 -3.10 2.16 23.52
CA GLY A 60 -3.35 0.89 24.18
C GLY A 60 -3.15 0.90 25.70
N GLY A 61 -2.59 1.97 26.26
CA GLY A 61 -2.37 2.13 27.71
C GLY A 61 -1.57 0.98 28.32
N ARG A 62 -2.02 0.42 29.46
CA ARG A 62 -1.30 -0.67 30.16
C ARG A 62 -1.19 -1.97 29.35
N LEU A 63 -2.10 -2.22 28.43
CA LEU A 63 -2.10 -3.40 27.54
C LEU A 63 -1.56 -3.08 26.17
N GLY A 64 -1.08 -1.86 25.92
CA GLY A 64 -0.63 -1.38 24.61
C GLY A 64 0.31 -2.33 23.91
N ILE A 65 1.35 -2.81 24.59
CA ILE A 65 2.30 -3.74 23.98
C ILE A 65 1.65 -5.05 23.51
N ILE A 66 0.73 -5.61 24.29
CA ILE A 66 0.05 -6.87 23.96
C ILE A 66 -0.89 -6.66 22.77
N ILE A 67 -1.66 -5.57 22.79
CA ILE A 67 -2.61 -5.21 21.72
C ILE A 67 -1.84 -4.94 20.42
N THR A 68 -0.75 -4.18 20.50
CA THR A 68 0.06 -3.83 19.34
C THR A 68 0.73 -5.06 18.72
N VAL A 69 1.37 -5.90 19.54
CA VAL A 69 1.98 -7.13 19.04
C VAL A 69 0.92 -8.06 18.43
N ALA A 70 -0.21 -8.24 19.09
CA ALA A 70 -1.31 -9.05 18.55
C ALA A 70 -1.84 -8.47 17.22
N GLY A 71 -2.05 -7.15 17.15
CA GLY A 71 -2.51 -6.46 15.95
C GLY A 71 -1.55 -6.65 14.76
N ILE A 72 -0.24 -6.46 14.99
CA ILE A 72 0.79 -6.66 13.95
C ILE A 72 0.72 -8.08 13.38
N PHE A 73 0.72 -9.10 14.24
CA PHE A 73 0.70 -10.49 13.76
C PHE A 73 -0.63 -10.87 13.11
N VAL A 74 -1.76 -10.37 13.60
CA VAL A 74 -3.06 -10.61 12.96
C VAL A 74 -3.12 -9.92 11.60
N GLY A 75 -2.60 -8.70 11.46
CA GLY A 75 -2.49 -8.00 10.18
C GLY A 75 -1.61 -8.74 9.18
N ALA A 76 -0.42 -9.16 9.59
CA ALA A 76 0.48 -9.96 8.75
C ALA A 76 -0.16 -11.31 8.35
N LEU A 77 -0.79 -12.00 9.29
CA LEU A 77 -1.49 -13.26 9.01
C LEU A 77 -2.66 -13.06 8.05
N PHE A 78 -3.41 -11.97 8.20
CA PHE A 78 -4.52 -11.62 7.31
C PHE A 78 -4.05 -11.53 5.85
N LEU A 79 -2.97 -10.78 5.57
CA LEU A 79 -2.41 -10.70 4.23
C LEU A 79 -1.84 -12.04 3.76
N ASN A 80 -1.07 -12.72 4.58
CA ASN A 80 -0.52 -14.05 4.23
C ASN A 80 -1.64 -15.05 3.83
N VAL A 81 -2.79 -14.99 4.48
CA VAL A 81 -3.95 -15.83 4.12
C VAL A 81 -4.54 -15.39 2.78
N ILE A 82 -4.71 -14.08 2.56
CA ILE A 82 -5.25 -13.56 1.31
C ILE A 82 -4.32 -13.91 0.15
N ASP A 83 -3.02 -13.71 0.28
CA ASP A 83 -2.03 -14.02 -0.75
C ASP A 83 -2.01 -15.52 -1.12
N ARG A 84 -2.33 -16.39 -0.17
CA ARG A 84 -2.50 -17.84 -0.46
C ARG A 84 -3.81 -18.17 -1.15
N VAL A 85 -4.88 -17.45 -0.81
CA VAL A 85 -6.23 -17.72 -1.36
C VAL A 85 -6.37 -17.20 -2.79
N VAL A 86 -5.80 -16.04 -3.10
CA VAL A 86 -5.91 -15.40 -4.42
C VAL A 86 -5.30 -16.25 -5.54
N PRO A 87 -4.08 -16.81 -5.45
CA PRO A 87 -3.56 -17.73 -6.47
C PRO A 87 -4.42 -19.00 -6.62
N HIS A 88 -4.95 -19.54 -5.52
CA HIS A 88 -5.85 -20.71 -5.58
C HIS A 88 -7.14 -20.41 -6.33
N LEU A 89 -7.70 -19.21 -6.15
CA LEU A 89 -8.88 -18.76 -6.87
C LEU A 89 -8.61 -18.66 -8.37
N HIS A 90 -7.43 -18.19 -8.78
CA HIS A 90 -7.01 -18.15 -10.19
C HIS A 90 -6.83 -19.54 -10.80
N ARG A 91 -6.30 -20.50 -10.03
CA ARG A 91 -6.22 -21.92 -10.45
C ARG A 91 -7.59 -22.53 -10.70
N LEU A 92 -8.51 -22.29 -9.77
CA LEU A 92 -9.90 -22.78 -9.90
C LEU A 92 -10.64 -22.17 -11.09
N LEU A 93 -10.26 -20.94 -11.51
CA LEU A 93 -10.80 -20.25 -12.68
C LEU A 93 -10.11 -20.66 -14.01
N GLY A 94 -9.19 -21.61 -13.99
CA GLY A 94 -8.55 -22.18 -15.20
C GLY A 94 -7.44 -21.33 -15.81
N ALA A 95 -6.83 -20.42 -15.05
CA ALA A 95 -5.82 -19.46 -15.53
C ALA A 95 -4.39 -20.02 -15.61
N GLU A 96 -4.14 -21.31 -15.34
CA GLU A 96 -2.79 -21.89 -15.18
C GLU A 96 -2.28 -22.78 -16.30
N ASP A 97 -2.87 -22.79 -17.48
CA ASP A 97 -2.29 -23.55 -18.58
C ASP A 97 -1.14 -22.72 -19.22
N GLU A 98 0.10 -22.98 -18.77
CA GLU A 98 1.32 -22.28 -19.23
C GLU A 98 1.59 -22.40 -20.74
N SER A 99 0.87 -23.29 -21.42
CA SER A 99 0.97 -23.51 -22.86
C SER A 99 0.14 -22.53 -23.70
N HIS A 100 -0.71 -21.69 -23.08
CA HIS A 100 -1.56 -20.74 -23.78
C HIS A 100 -1.01 -19.30 -23.78
N PRO A 101 -1.31 -18.50 -24.82
CA PRO A 101 -0.96 -17.08 -24.90
C PRO A 101 -1.47 -16.25 -23.69
N ASP A 102 -2.48 -16.75 -22.98
CA ASP A 102 -3.12 -16.13 -21.83
C ASP A 102 -2.31 -16.24 -20.52
N ALA A 103 -1.29 -17.11 -20.44
CA ALA A 103 -0.50 -17.31 -19.22
C ALA A 103 0.22 -16.01 -18.77
N LYS A 104 0.72 -15.21 -19.73
CA LYS A 104 1.35 -13.91 -19.44
C LYS A 104 0.34 -12.91 -18.89
N LEU A 105 -0.88 -12.90 -19.44
CA LEU A 105 -1.97 -12.05 -18.96
C LEU A 105 -2.40 -12.45 -17.55
N SER A 106 -2.49 -13.76 -17.27
CA SER A 106 -2.86 -14.26 -15.95
C SER A 106 -1.85 -13.83 -14.87
N LYS A 107 -0.54 -13.90 -15.15
CA LYS A 107 0.51 -13.41 -14.22
C LYS A 107 0.39 -11.91 -13.93
N VAL A 108 0.09 -11.10 -14.94
CA VAL A 108 -0.11 -9.65 -14.77
C VAL A 108 -1.40 -9.34 -14.01
N LEU A 109 -2.47 -10.07 -14.23
CA LEU A 109 -3.70 -9.90 -13.46
C LEU A 109 -3.51 -10.28 -11.99
N LEU A 110 -2.71 -11.33 -11.71
CA LEU A 110 -2.30 -11.68 -10.34
C LEU A 110 -1.54 -10.53 -9.68
N PHE A 111 -0.56 -9.96 -10.38
CA PHE A 111 0.20 -8.80 -9.89
C PHE A 111 -0.70 -7.60 -9.57
N VAL A 112 -1.60 -7.23 -10.48
CA VAL A 112 -2.55 -6.12 -10.24
C VAL A 112 -3.51 -6.44 -9.09
N THR A 113 -3.90 -7.71 -8.93
CA THR A 113 -4.75 -8.14 -7.82
C THR A 113 -4.01 -8.06 -6.50
N ALA A 114 -2.73 -8.44 -6.47
CA ALA A 114 -1.87 -8.26 -5.30
C ALA A 114 -1.84 -6.78 -4.88
N ILE A 115 -1.50 -5.87 -5.79
CA ILE A 115 -1.53 -4.43 -5.51
C ILE A 115 -2.92 -3.98 -4.99
N ALA A 116 -4.01 -4.44 -5.58
CA ALA A 116 -5.36 -4.11 -5.11
C ALA A 116 -5.63 -4.58 -3.67
N ILE A 117 -5.08 -5.72 -3.28
CA ILE A 117 -5.17 -6.26 -1.92
C ILE A 117 -4.37 -5.40 -0.94
N HIS A 118 -3.20 -4.89 -1.34
CA HIS A 118 -2.37 -4.02 -0.51
C HIS A 118 -3.00 -2.64 -0.32
N ASN A 119 -3.63 -2.10 -1.34
CA ASN A 119 -4.28 -0.79 -1.30
C ASN A 119 -5.43 -0.72 -0.29
N LEU A 120 -6.11 -1.84 0.00
CA LEU A 120 -7.18 -1.85 1.01
C LEU A 120 -6.67 -1.56 2.43
N PRO A 121 -5.65 -2.24 2.97
CA PRO A 121 -5.00 -1.91 4.24
C PRO A 121 -4.45 -0.48 4.30
N GLU A 122 -3.88 0.03 3.23
CA GLU A 122 -3.37 1.39 3.15
C GLU A 122 -4.49 2.42 3.29
N GLY A 123 -5.59 2.23 2.56
CA GLY A 123 -6.79 3.03 2.75
C GLY A 123 -7.28 2.95 4.20
N ILE A 124 -7.39 1.75 4.78
CA ILE A 124 -7.79 1.58 6.19
C ILE A 124 -6.85 2.36 7.11
N ALA A 125 -5.55 2.31 6.92
CA ALA A 125 -4.57 3.06 7.69
C ALA A 125 -4.81 4.58 7.64
N ALA A 126 -5.03 5.13 6.44
CA ALA A 126 -5.40 6.53 6.25
C ALA A 126 -6.68 6.90 7.00
N GLY A 127 -7.70 6.03 6.94
CA GLY A 127 -8.98 6.25 7.61
C GLY A 127 -8.90 6.16 9.14
N VAL A 128 -8.20 5.17 9.66
CA VAL A 128 -8.03 4.95 11.12
C VAL A 128 -7.27 6.11 11.75
N GLY A 129 -6.31 6.74 11.04
CA GLY A 129 -5.60 7.93 11.50
C GLY A 129 -6.55 9.06 11.94
N PHE A 130 -7.68 9.27 11.26
CA PHE A 130 -8.68 10.26 11.66
C PHE A 130 -9.43 9.90 12.94
N GLY A 131 -9.47 8.64 13.33
CA GLY A 131 -10.07 8.17 14.57
C GLY A 131 -9.27 8.55 15.82
N SER A 132 -7.99 8.90 15.67
CA SER A 132 -7.12 9.35 16.76
C SER A 132 -7.49 10.71 17.34
N GLY A 133 -8.28 11.51 16.64
CA GLY A 133 -8.61 12.89 17.00
C GLY A 133 -7.47 13.90 16.75
N ASN A 134 -6.29 13.46 16.35
CA ASN A 134 -5.17 14.32 15.93
C ASN A 134 -5.19 14.48 14.40
N LEU A 135 -5.69 15.63 13.96
CA LEU A 135 -5.83 15.93 12.53
C LEU A 135 -4.49 16.03 11.81
N ALA A 136 -3.48 16.65 12.43
CA ALA A 136 -2.16 16.81 11.83
C ALA A 136 -1.55 15.42 11.56
N HIS A 137 -1.56 14.56 12.56
CA HIS A 137 -1.08 13.19 12.44
C HIS A 137 -1.83 12.37 11.37
N ALA A 138 -3.17 12.48 11.32
CA ALA A 138 -3.98 11.84 10.28
C ALA A 138 -3.58 12.28 8.86
N LEU A 139 -3.35 13.58 8.65
CA LEU A 139 -2.95 14.12 7.36
C LEU A 139 -1.52 13.74 6.97
N ILE A 140 -0.61 13.57 7.94
CA ILE A 140 0.75 13.10 7.69
C ILE A 140 0.73 11.65 7.21
N ILE A 141 -0.01 10.78 7.89
CA ILE A 141 -0.18 9.38 7.47
C ILE A 141 -0.75 9.32 6.04
N ALA A 142 -1.87 10.01 5.82
CA ALA A 142 -2.53 10.03 4.52
C ALA A 142 -1.64 10.65 3.42
N GLY A 143 -0.85 11.67 3.74
CA GLY A 143 0.12 12.28 2.84
C GLY A 143 1.27 11.33 2.48
N GLY A 144 1.78 10.59 3.46
CA GLY A 144 2.77 9.53 3.22
C GLY A 144 2.24 8.43 2.31
N ILE A 145 1.01 7.95 2.59
CA ILE A 145 0.34 6.95 1.75
C ILE A 145 0.11 7.50 0.33
N ALA A 146 -0.40 8.72 0.18
CA ALA A 146 -0.56 9.34 -1.14
C ALA A 146 0.78 9.47 -1.89
N LEU A 147 1.88 9.79 -1.20
CA LEU A 147 3.19 9.92 -1.81
C LEU A 147 3.71 8.58 -2.35
N GLN A 148 3.53 7.46 -1.63
CA GLN A 148 3.93 6.13 -2.08
C GLN A 148 3.05 5.57 -3.20
N ASN A 149 1.76 5.93 -3.22
CA ASN A 149 0.79 5.47 -4.21
C ASN A 149 1.11 5.96 -5.63
N ILE A 150 1.80 7.11 -5.77
CA ILE A 150 2.27 7.59 -7.09
C ILE A 150 3.24 6.59 -7.73
N PRO A 151 4.35 6.17 -7.10
CA PRO A 151 5.18 5.06 -7.56
C PRO A 151 4.41 3.78 -7.88
N GLU A 152 3.53 3.35 -7.00
CA GLU A 152 2.78 2.11 -7.15
C GLU A 152 1.84 2.14 -8.36
N GLY A 153 1.11 3.23 -8.55
CA GLY A 153 0.30 3.43 -9.75
C GLY A 153 1.12 3.43 -11.04
N MET A 154 2.37 3.94 -11.01
CA MET A 154 3.27 3.93 -12.16
C MET A 154 3.69 2.52 -12.57
N VAL A 155 4.05 1.65 -11.61
CA VAL A 155 4.62 0.33 -11.91
C VAL A 155 3.60 -0.66 -12.49
N ILE A 156 2.30 -0.43 -12.33
CA ILE A 156 1.23 -1.23 -12.93
C ILE A 156 1.24 -1.15 -14.46
N ILE A 157 1.60 0.00 -15.04
CA ILE A 157 1.34 0.32 -16.44
C ILE A 157 2.19 -0.51 -17.40
N ALA A 158 3.49 -0.57 -17.20
CA ALA A 158 4.41 -1.23 -18.13
C ALA A 158 4.13 -2.76 -18.24
N PRO A 159 3.97 -3.53 -17.15
CA PRO A 159 3.63 -4.95 -17.22
C PRO A 159 2.30 -5.21 -17.93
N MET A 160 1.27 -4.42 -17.65
CA MET A 160 -0.05 -4.56 -18.28
C MET A 160 0.02 -4.36 -19.80
N LEU A 161 0.66 -3.27 -20.25
CA LEU A 161 0.81 -2.98 -21.68
C LEU A 161 1.68 -4.04 -22.39
N SER A 162 2.77 -4.48 -21.78
CA SER A 162 3.66 -5.50 -22.34
C SER A 162 2.99 -6.89 -22.45
N SER A 163 1.92 -7.12 -21.71
CA SER A 163 1.09 -8.33 -21.76
C SER A 163 -0.07 -8.22 -22.77
N GLY A 164 -0.12 -7.14 -23.56
CA GLY A 164 -1.14 -6.94 -24.61
C GLY A 164 -2.46 -6.37 -24.11
N VAL A 165 -2.53 -5.96 -22.82
CA VAL A 165 -3.73 -5.29 -22.30
C VAL A 165 -3.83 -3.89 -22.91
N SER A 166 -5.02 -3.51 -23.38
CA SER A 166 -5.23 -2.20 -23.98
C SER A 166 -5.06 -1.07 -22.95
N ALA A 167 -4.56 0.10 -23.38
CA ALA A 167 -4.34 1.26 -22.51
C ALA A 167 -5.56 1.64 -21.68
N LYS A 168 -6.78 1.56 -22.28
CA LYS A 168 -8.04 1.84 -21.54
C LYS A 168 -8.27 0.85 -20.39
N LYS A 169 -8.06 -0.44 -20.62
CA LYS A 169 -8.21 -1.47 -19.58
C LYS A 169 -7.14 -1.32 -18.51
N THR A 170 -5.88 -1.05 -18.91
CA THR A 170 -4.78 -0.80 -17.99
C THR A 170 -5.09 0.38 -17.07
N PHE A 171 -5.54 1.50 -17.61
CA PHE A 171 -5.94 2.66 -16.82
C PHE A 171 -7.12 2.34 -15.88
N ALA A 172 -8.14 1.63 -16.38
CA ALA A 172 -9.28 1.24 -15.56
C ALA A 172 -8.89 0.32 -14.39
N CYS A 173 -7.95 -0.60 -14.60
CA CYS A 173 -7.42 -1.45 -13.52
C CYS A 173 -6.68 -0.61 -12.47
N ALA A 174 -5.77 0.29 -12.88
CA ALA A 174 -5.07 1.16 -11.97
C ALA A 174 -6.01 2.12 -11.21
N ALA A 175 -7.03 2.65 -11.88
CA ALA A 175 -8.05 3.48 -11.22
C ALA A 175 -8.90 2.66 -10.23
N ALA A 176 -9.16 1.38 -10.52
CA ALA A 176 -9.89 0.51 -9.61
C ALA A 176 -9.08 0.20 -8.34
N THR A 177 -7.74 0.04 -8.44
CA THR A 177 -6.89 -0.13 -7.24
C THR A 177 -6.93 1.12 -6.36
N GLY A 178 -6.84 2.33 -6.93
CA GLY A 178 -7.03 3.58 -6.18
C GLY A 178 -8.43 3.73 -5.57
N LEU A 179 -9.49 3.22 -6.23
CA LEU A 179 -10.83 3.24 -5.64
C LEU A 179 -10.94 2.33 -4.41
N ILE A 180 -10.20 1.23 -4.37
CA ILE A 180 -10.12 0.34 -3.19
C ILE A 180 -9.56 1.10 -1.98
N GLU A 181 -8.59 1.97 -2.17
CA GLU A 181 -8.05 2.84 -1.11
C GLU A 181 -9.12 3.82 -0.57
N VAL A 182 -9.93 4.40 -1.47
CA VAL A 182 -11.05 5.25 -1.04
C VAL A 182 -12.01 4.47 -0.15
N VAL A 183 -12.38 3.25 -0.57
CA VAL A 183 -13.25 2.36 0.22
C VAL A 183 -12.58 1.99 1.55
N GLY A 184 -11.30 1.63 1.53
CA GLY A 184 -10.50 1.35 2.72
C GLY A 184 -10.48 2.52 3.71
N THR A 185 -10.26 3.76 3.22
CA THR A 185 -10.26 4.97 4.05
C THR A 185 -11.60 5.18 4.75
N LEU A 186 -12.70 4.98 4.06
CA LEU A 186 -14.03 5.09 4.67
C LEU A 186 -14.25 3.98 5.72
N ILE A 187 -13.88 2.74 5.42
CA ILE A 187 -13.98 1.62 6.36
C ILE A 187 -13.16 1.93 7.62
N GLY A 188 -11.89 2.33 7.47
CA GLY A 188 -11.00 2.66 8.57
C GLY A 188 -11.56 3.80 9.45
N PHE A 189 -12.02 4.87 8.82
CA PHE A 189 -12.63 6.00 9.52
C PHE A 189 -13.86 5.58 10.33
N PHE A 190 -14.81 4.86 9.73
CA PHE A 190 -16.01 4.44 10.44
C PHE A 190 -15.68 3.44 11.54
N ALA A 191 -14.80 2.49 11.32
CA ALA A 191 -14.37 1.53 12.33
C ALA A 191 -13.77 2.26 13.56
N ALA A 192 -12.87 3.20 13.34
CA ALA A 192 -12.24 3.96 14.42
C ALA A 192 -13.20 4.93 15.13
N SER A 193 -14.17 5.52 14.41
CA SER A 193 -15.13 6.47 14.98
C SER A 193 -16.20 5.82 15.82
N VAL A 194 -16.57 4.56 15.54
CA VAL A 194 -17.63 3.83 16.27
C VAL A 194 -17.12 3.21 17.56
N ALA A 195 -15.85 2.79 17.60
CA ALA A 195 -15.30 2.09 18.76
C ALA A 195 -13.84 2.49 19.01
N THR A 196 -13.63 3.58 19.76
CA THR A 196 -12.29 4.05 20.15
C THR A 196 -11.47 3.00 20.90
N VAL A 197 -12.13 2.04 21.55
CA VAL A 197 -11.47 0.89 22.21
C VAL A 197 -10.74 -0.02 21.21
N ILE A 198 -11.21 -0.06 19.95
CA ILE A 198 -10.60 -0.88 18.89
C ILE A 198 -9.44 -0.14 18.21
N LEU A 199 -9.34 1.18 18.37
CA LEU A 199 -8.37 2.03 17.71
C LEU A 199 -6.91 1.50 17.83
N PRO A 200 -6.39 1.15 19.02
CA PRO A 200 -5.02 0.62 19.13
C PRO A 200 -4.81 -0.64 18.30
N PHE A 201 -5.75 -1.57 18.35
CA PHE A 201 -5.69 -2.79 17.57
C PHE A 201 -5.78 -2.52 16.06
N ALA A 202 -6.68 -1.63 15.62
CA ALA A 202 -6.85 -1.28 14.22
C ALA A 202 -5.59 -0.61 13.62
N LEU A 203 -4.94 0.30 14.39
CA LEU A 203 -3.67 0.91 14.03
C LEU A 203 -2.57 -0.16 13.88
N ALA A 204 -2.43 -1.04 14.88
CA ALA A 204 -1.43 -2.11 14.83
C ALA A 204 -1.70 -3.12 13.71
N PHE A 205 -2.96 -3.45 13.45
CA PHE A 205 -3.36 -4.31 12.35
C PHE A 205 -2.94 -3.71 11.00
N ALA A 206 -3.28 -2.44 10.75
CA ALA A 206 -2.88 -1.75 9.53
C ALA A 206 -1.35 -1.65 9.40
N GLY A 207 -0.63 -1.29 10.48
CA GLY A 207 0.83 -1.29 10.51
C GLY A 207 1.43 -2.67 10.21
N GLY A 208 0.83 -3.74 10.74
CA GLY A 208 1.26 -5.12 10.51
C GLY A 208 1.07 -5.58 9.06
N THR A 209 -0.06 -5.23 8.44
CA THR A 209 -0.29 -5.50 7.01
C THR A 209 0.75 -4.78 6.14
N MET A 210 1.01 -3.51 6.41
CA MET A 210 2.02 -2.74 5.66
C MET A 210 3.43 -3.30 5.83
N LEU A 211 3.83 -3.69 7.05
CA LEU A 211 5.13 -4.34 7.28
C LEU A 211 5.27 -5.66 6.52
N TYR A 212 4.17 -6.43 6.42
CA TYR A 212 4.17 -7.67 5.66
C TYR A 212 4.43 -7.39 4.17
N VAL A 213 3.69 -6.47 3.55
CA VAL A 213 3.87 -6.07 2.14
C VAL A 213 5.31 -5.60 1.86
N ILE A 214 5.84 -4.71 2.70
CA ILE A 214 7.20 -4.20 2.53
C ILE A 214 8.22 -5.32 2.54
N SER A 215 8.08 -6.26 3.49
CA SER A 215 9.08 -7.31 3.73
C SER A 215 8.97 -8.47 2.75
N ASP A 216 7.76 -8.88 2.39
CA ASP A 216 7.50 -10.07 1.58
C ASP A 216 7.51 -9.76 0.08
N GLU A 217 7.15 -8.53 -0.32
CA GLU A 217 6.97 -8.17 -1.72
C GLU A 217 7.87 -7.02 -2.18
N MET A 218 7.76 -5.83 -1.57
CA MET A 218 8.42 -4.64 -2.12
C MET A 218 9.95 -4.74 -2.06
N ILE A 219 10.52 -5.13 -0.92
CA ILE A 219 11.99 -5.27 -0.78
C ILE A 219 12.52 -6.38 -1.69
N PRO A 220 11.97 -7.61 -1.69
CA PRO A 220 12.43 -8.65 -2.60
C PRO A 220 12.36 -8.26 -4.08
N GLU A 221 11.23 -7.68 -4.52
CA GLU A 221 11.03 -7.25 -5.91
C GLU A 221 12.07 -6.22 -6.33
N THR A 222 12.27 -5.16 -5.55
CA THR A 222 13.21 -4.09 -5.89
C THR A 222 14.68 -4.49 -5.82
N HIS A 223 14.99 -5.64 -5.21
CA HIS A 223 16.34 -6.18 -5.11
C HIS A 223 16.63 -7.31 -6.11
N ALA A 224 15.63 -7.75 -6.90
CA ALA A 224 15.76 -8.88 -7.81
C ALA A 224 16.54 -8.56 -9.12
N HIS A 225 16.63 -7.29 -9.53
CA HIS A 225 17.10 -6.90 -10.87
C HIS A 225 18.54 -6.35 -10.91
N GLY A 226 19.36 -6.59 -9.87
CA GLY A 226 20.77 -6.21 -9.85
C GLY A 226 21.08 -4.76 -9.43
N SER A 227 20.06 -3.97 -9.04
CA SER A 227 20.20 -2.58 -8.58
C SER A 227 20.16 -2.42 -7.07
N GLN A 228 20.48 -3.47 -6.30
CA GLN A 228 20.27 -3.58 -4.85
C GLN A 228 20.78 -2.37 -4.04
N ARG A 229 22.01 -1.88 -4.32
CA ARG A 229 22.54 -0.72 -3.60
C ARG A 229 21.72 0.55 -3.85
N GLY A 230 21.30 0.78 -5.09
CA GLY A 230 20.47 1.92 -5.46
C GLY A 230 19.10 1.84 -4.79
N ALA A 231 18.47 0.67 -4.81
CA ALA A 231 17.23 0.37 -4.14
C ALA A 231 17.32 0.62 -2.63
N THR A 232 18.38 0.11 -1.97
CA THR A 232 18.60 0.33 -0.53
C THR A 232 18.70 1.82 -0.18
N TYR A 233 19.48 2.61 -0.93
CA TYR A 233 19.58 4.05 -0.67
C TYR A 233 18.28 4.78 -0.95
N ALA A 234 17.53 4.39 -1.97
CA ALA A 234 16.21 4.97 -2.27
C ALA A 234 15.22 4.70 -1.12
N LEU A 235 15.20 3.48 -0.57
CA LEU A 235 14.41 3.14 0.62
C LEU A 235 14.78 4.04 1.80
N LEU A 236 16.07 4.19 2.10
CA LEU A 236 16.53 5.05 3.18
C LEU A 236 16.12 6.52 2.97
N VAL A 237 16.18 7.02 1.73
CA VAL A 237 15.72 8.39 1.40
C VAL A 237 14.22 8.53 1.66
N GLY A 238 13.39 7.58 1.20
CA GLY A 238 11.96 7.58 1.45
C GLY A 238 11.62 7.55 2.95
N PHE A 239 12.29 6.66 3.69
CA PHE A 239 12.15 6.58 5.14
C PHE A 239 12.51 7.90 5.85
N CYS A 240 13.68 8.48 5.51
CA CYS A 240 14.12 9.74 6.11
C CYS A 240 13.19 10.91 5.73
N LEU A 241 12.67 10.94 4.52
CA LEU A 241 11.73 11.98 4.09
C LEU A 241 10.46 11.94 4.95
N MET A 242 9.88 10.75 5.13
CA MET A 242 8.68 10.58 5.95
C MET A 242 8.96 10.89 7.43
N LEU A 243 10.14 10.50 7.95
CA LEU A 243 10.59 10.86 9.30
C LEU A 243 10.65 12.39 9.48
N VAL A 244 11.18 13.12 8.49
CA VAL A 244 11.23 14.59 8.53
C VAL A 244 9.82 15.17 8.52
N PHE A 245 8.93 14.64 7.71
CA PHE A 245 7.53 15.11 7.68
C PHE A 245 6.82 14.87 9.02
N ASP A 246 7.02 13.71 9.63
CA ASP A 246 6.43 13.39 10.92
C ASP A 246 6.93 14.34 12.03
N VAL A 247 8.23 14.59 12.09
CA VAL A 247 8.84 15.46 13.12
C VAL A 247 8.53 16.95 12.91
N LEU A 248 8.41 17.43 11.65
CA LEU A 248 8.19 18.85 11.38
C LEU A 248 6.72 19.26 11.34
N LEU A 249 5.82 18.34 11.02
CA LEU A 249 4.40 18.62 10.80
C LEU A 249 3.49 17.92 11.84
N GLY A 250 3.98 16.93 12.58
CA GLY A 250 3.29 16.19 13.63
C GLY A 250 3.54 16.82 14.99
#